data_1d7eb37cac82f85f6dca76ac7413d341
#
_entry.id   1d7eb37cac82f85f6dca76ac7413d341
#
_cell.length_a   1.000
_cell.length_b   1.000
_cell.length_c   1.000
_cell.angle_alpha   90.00
_cell.angle_beta   90.00
_cell.angle_gamma   90.00
#
_symmetry.space_group_name_H-M   'P 1'
#
loop_
_entity.id
_entity.type
_entity.pdbx_description
1 polymer ?
#
loop_
_entity_poly.entity_id
_entity_poly.type
_entity_poly.pdbx_seq_one_letter_code
_entity_poly.pdbx_strand_id
1 'polypeptide(L)'
;MDFRMLSRMVASSARAGNQLLNAQRFAVTAAVPIQAAAHKLKVTIIPGDGVGPELIYTVQDIVKNTGIPLDFEEVFLSEVHYTRSSSIENAVMSIARNNNVALKGAIQESAVLHTEGELSGLNMRLRRALDLFANVVHIKSLDGIKTRHGKKLDFVIVREQTEGEYSSLEHELISTREKCQRIAKFAFDYATKHGRKKVTAVHKANIMKLGDGLFLKTCEEIATQYPKIEFDSMIIDNTCMQLVSKPEQFDVMVMPNLYGNIIDNLAAGSVNFLNRFHVFLYSHSL
;
A
#
# COMPACT_ATOMS: atom_id res chain seq x y z
N MET A 1 49.22 -12.28 32.04
CA MET A 1 47.96 -12.35 31.28
C MET A 1 47.86 -13.77 30.75
N ASP A 2 46.94 -14.56 31.29
CA ASP A 2 46.96 -16.01 31.27
C ASP A 2 46.44 -16.58 29.93
N PHE A 3 47.29 -17.35 29.25
CA PHE A 3 47.02 -17.98 27.94
C PHE A 3 45.78 -18.89 27.94
N ARG A 4 45.29 -19.30 29.10
CA ARG A 4 44.08 -20.11 29.29
C ARG A 4 42.78 -19.31 29.15
N MET A 5 42.83 -17.97 29.27
CA MET A 5 41.67 -17.10 29.10
C MET A 5 41.37 -16.84 27.61
N LEU A 6 42.41 -16.70 26.79
CA LEU A 6 42.25 -16.51 25.34
C LEU A 6 41.67 -17.75 24.63
N SER A 7 42.11 -18.95 25.07
CA SER A 7 41.58 -20.19 24.46
C SER A 7 40.10 -20.45 24.78
N ARG A 8 39.62 -19.98 25.94
CA ARG A 8 38.19 -20.07 26.30
C ARG A 8 37.33 -19.07 25.53
N MET A 9 37.83 -17.87 25.23
CA MET A 9 37.11 -16.88 24.43
C MET A 9 36.99 -17.31 22.96
N VAL A 10 38.04 -17.90 22.37
CA VAL A 10 38.00 -18.40 20.99
C VAL A 10 37.08 -19.62 20.87
N ALA A 11 37.04 -20.51 21.85
CA ALA A 11 36.13 -21.66 21.88
C ALA A 11 34.64 -21.26 22.05
N SER A 12 34.39 -20.17 22.81
CA SER A 12 33.05 -19.61 22.99
C SER A 12 32.53 -18.95 21.69
N SER A 13 33.38 -18.21 20.98
CA SER A 13 33.04 -17.56 19.70
C SER A 13 32.78 -18.59 18.58
N ALA A 14 33.55 -19.67 18.55
CA ALA A 14 33.32 -20.77 17.59
C ALA A 14 32.00 -21.54 17.84
N ARG A 15 31.56 -21.67 19.10
CA ARG A 15 30.28 -22.28 19.45
C ARG A 15 29.09 -21.37 19.09
N ALA A 16 29.23 -20.06 19.28
CA ALA A 16 28.21 -19.09 18.88
C ALA A 16 28.06 -19.02 17.33
N GLY A 17 29.16 -19.06 16.59
CA GLY A 17 29.16 -19.11 15.13
C GLY A 17 28.47 -20.37 14.56
N ASN A 18 28.72 -21.54 15.20
CA ASN A 18 28.06 -22.78 14.78
C ASN A 18 26.58 -22.84 15.14
N GLN A 19 26.11 -22.18 16.18
CA GLN A 19 24.69 -22.07 16.51
C GLN A 19 23.95 -21.13 15.54
N LEU A 20 24.59 -20.05 15.11
CA LEU A 20 24.05 -19.15 14.08
C LEU A 20 23.98 -19.83 12.71
N LEU A 21 24.98 -20.60 12.31
CA LEU A 21 24.97 -21.39 11.07
C LEU A 21 23.93 -22.51 11.08
N ASN A 22 23.66 -23.13 12.22
CA ASN A 22 22.59 -24.11 12.35
C ASN A 22 21.18 -23.47 12.39
N ALA A 23 21.02 -22.27 12.94
CA ALA A 23 19.75 -21.54 12.90
C ALA A 23 19.38 -21.10 11.47
N GLN A 24 20.37 -20.80 10.63
CA GLN A 24 20.12 -20.51 9.21
C GLN A 24 19.77 -21.75 8.36
N ARG A 25 20.10 -22.96 8.80
CA ARG A 25 19.75 -24.19 8.10
C ARG A 25 18.32 -24.67 8.32
N PHE A 26 17.61 -24.17 9.33
CA PHE A 26 16.21 -24.54 9.62
C PHE A 26 15.15 -23.67 8.93
N ALA A 27 15.55 -22.62 8.22
CA ALA A 27 14.62 -21.73 7.52
C ALA A 27 14.34 -22.11 6.04
N VAL A 28 14.89 -23.21 5.54
CA VAL A 28 14.80 -23.59 4.10
C VAL A 28 14.04 -24.90 3.88
N THR A 29 13.20 -25.34 4.79
CA THR A 29 12.48 -26.61 4.55
C THR A 29 10.98 -26.43 4.78
N ALA A 30 10.31 -25.77 3.87
CA ALA A 30 8.93 -26.05 3.43
C ALA A 30 8.64 -25.26 2.14
N ALA A 31 9.42 -25.47 1.09
CA ALA A 31 8.91 -25.17 -0.24
C ALA A 31 7.83 -26.23 -0.53
N VAL A 32 6.56 -25.86 -0.30
CA VAL A 32 5.46 -26.60 -0.92
C VAL A 32 5.74 -26.59 -2.41
N PRO A 33 5.84 -27.74 -3.10
CA PRO A 33 6.02 -27.74 -4.54
C PRO A 33 4.77 -27.13 -5.16
N ILE A 34 4.87 -25.87 -5.57
CA ILE A 34 3.85 -25.24 -6.42
C ILE A 34 3.94 -26.01 -7.73
N GLN A 35 2.95 -26.86 -8.02
CA GLN A 35 2.82 -27.49 -9.32
C GLN A 35 2.88 -26.39 -10.36
N ALA A 36 3.86 -26.47 -11.26
CA ALA A 36 4.07 -25.51 -12.32
C ALA A 36 2.78 -25.39 -13.14
N ALA A 37 2.06 -24.31 -12.96
CA ALA A 37 0.92 -23.99 -13.81
C ALA A 37 1.42 -23.88 -15.26
N ALA A 38 0.71 -24.49 -16.21
CA ALA A 38 1.10 -24.56 -17.62
C ALA A 38 1.20 -23.18 -18.30
N HIS A 39 0.70 -22.13 -17.66
CA HIS A 39 0.77 -20.74 -18.14
C HIS A 39 1.34 -19.81 -17.08
N LYS A 40 2.45 -19.12 -17.44
CA LYS A 40 2.97 -18.01 -16.64
C LYS A 40 2.05 -16.81 -16.76
N LEU A 41 1.72 -16.20 -15.62
CA LEU A 41 0.98 -14.94 -15.60
C LEU A 41 1.92 -13.78 -15.94
N LYS A 42 1.55 -12.96 -16.93
CA LYS A 42 2.31 -11.75 -17.25
C LYS A 42 1.90 -10.60 -16.35
N VAL A 43 2.91 -9.86 -15.87
CA VAL A 43 2.76 -8.69 -15.00
C VAL A 43 3.62 -7.56 -15.55
N THR A 44 3.06 -6.37 -15.70
CA THR A 44 3.84 -5.18 -16.08
C THR A 44 4.63 -4.70 -14.87
N ILE A 45 5.92 -4.41 -15.06
CA ILE A 45 6.75 -3.77 -14.04
C ILE A 45 7.17 -2.38 -14.50
N ILE A 46 7.09 -1.45 -13.56
CA ILE A 46 7.51 -0.05 -13.73
C ILE A 46 8.55 0.23 -12.65
N PRO A 47 9.85 0.10 -12.95
CA PRO A 47 10.91 0.31 -11.95
C PRO A 47 10.88 1.69 -11.32
N GLY A 48 10.62 2.74 -12.13
CA GLY A 48 10.61 4.12 -11.66
C GLY A 48 12.02 4.64 -11.37
N ASP A 49 12.11 5.52 -10.36
CA ASP A 49 13.33 6.29 -10.04
C ASP A 49 13.92 5.92 -8.67
N GLY A 50 15.09 6.46 -8.37
CA GLY A 50 15.77 6.30 -7.09
C GLY A 50 16.05 4.85 -6.74
N VAL A 51 15.54 4.38 -5.61
CA VAL A 51 15.70 2.98 -5.14
C VAL A 51 14.70 2.01 -5.80
N GLY A 52 13.77 2.51 -6.61
CA GLY A 52 12.73 1.71 -7.27
C GLY A 52 13.28 0.54 -8.08
N PRO A 53 14.25 0.77 -9.00
CA PRO A 53 14.86 -0.29 -9.81
C PRO A 53 15.46 -1.43 -8.97
N GLU A 54 16.23 -1.10 -7.92
CA GLU A 54 16.83 -2.10 -7.04
C GLU A 54 15.79 -2.99 -6.36
N LEU A 55 14.71 -2.38 -5.87
CA LEU A 55 13.61 -3.10 -5.24
C LEU A 55 12.87 -4.01 -6.22
N ILE A 56 12.56 -3.51 -7.42
CA ILE A 56 11.86 -4.27 -8.46
C ILE A 56 12.70 -5.45 -8.93
N TYR A 57 13.99 -5.25 -9.21
CA TYR A 57 14.87 -6.34 -9.64
C TYR A 57 15.08 -7.38 -8.53
N THR A 58 15.16 -6.94 -7.27
CA THR A 58 15.18 -7.88 -6.13
C THR A 58 13.92 -8.75 -6.09
N VAL A 59 12.74 -8.17 -6.33
CA VAL A 59 11.48 -8.94 -6.40
C VAL A 59 11.52 -9.92 -7.56
N GLN A 60 12.02 -9.54 -8.74
CA GLN A 60 12.18 -10.45 -9.88
C GLN A 60 13.09 -11.63 -9.53
N ASP A 61 14.22 -11.38 -8.87
CA ASP A 61 15.15 -12.43 -8.45
C ASP A 61 14.50 -13.39 -7.42
N ILE A 62 13.74 -12.86 -6.47
CA ILE A 62 12.99 -13.67 -5.52
C ILE A 62 11.98 -14.56 -6.25
N VAL A 63 11.17 -14.00 -7.14
CA VAL A 63 10.16 -14.73 -7.92
C VAL A 63 10.82 -15.82 -8.75
N LYS A 64 11.92 -15.52 -9.42
CA LYS A 64 12.69 -16.49 -10.22
C LYS A 64 13.25 -17.63 -9.36
N ASN A 65 13.82 -17.31 -8.20
CA ASN A 65 14.45 -18.31 -7.31
C ASN A 65 13.40 -19.15 -6.55
N THR A 66 12.21 -18.62 -6.31
CA THR A 66 11.10 -19.36 -5.67
C THR A 66 10.26 -20.18 -6.65
N GLY A 67 10.51 -20.05 -7.96
CA GLY A 67 9.78 -20.80 -8.99
C GLY A 67 8.31 -20.38 -9.16
N ILE A 68 7.95 -19.17 -8.71
CA ILE A 68 6.61 -18.62 -8.90
C ILE A 68 6.39 -18.38 -10.41
N PRO A 69 5.28 -18.84 -11.03
CA PRO A 69 5.06 -18.78 -12.47
C PRO A 69 4.61 -17.37 -12.92
N LEU A 70 5.47 -16.38 -12.73
CA LEU A 70 5.28 -15.01 -13.22
C LEU A 70 6.29 -14.69 -14.33
N ASP A 71 5.83 -13.93 -15.30
CA ASP A 71 6.64 -13.33 -16.35
C ASP A 71 6.46 -11.82 -16.32
N PHE A 72 7.53 -11.06 -16.54
CA PHE A 72 7.53 -9.61 -16.35
C PHE A 72 7.80 -8.89 -17.66
N GLU A 73 6.96 -7.88 -17.96
CA GLU A 73 7.18 -6.93 -19.04
C GLU A 73 7.54 -5.57 -18.44
N GLU A 74 8.74 -5.08 -18.75
CA GLU A 74 9.23 -3.82 -18.20
C GLU A 74 8.79 -2.63 -19.04
N VAL A 75 8.26 -1.61 -18.37
CA VAL A 75 7.95 -0.29 -18.95
C VAL A 75 8.60 0.78 -18.08
N PHE A 76 9.54 1.53 -18.66
CA PHE A 76 10.22 2.59 -17.93
C PHE A 76 9.41 3.88 -17.95
N LEU A 77 9.02 4.38 -16.78
CA LEU A 77 8.36 5.67 -16.57
C LEU A 77 9.14 6.52 -15.57
N SER A 78 9.46 7.76 -15.95
CA SER A 78 10.18 8.72 -15.11
C SER A 78 9.87 10.14 -15.56
N GLU A 79 9.70 11.06 -14.62
CA GLU A 79 9.65 12.51 -14.90
C GLU A 79 11.05 13.13 -14.96
N VAL A 80 11.98 12.59 -14.19
CA VAL A 80 13.36 13.08 -14.14
C VAL A 80 14.12 12.71 -15.42
N HIS A 81 13.87 11.51 -15.94
CA HIS A 81 14.48 10.97 -17.14
C HIS A 81 13.52 10.92 -18.33
N TYR A 82 12.85 12.05 -18.61
CA TYR A 82 11.78 12.13 -19.61
C TYR A 82 12.20 11.66 -21.02
N THR A 83 13.47 11.81 -21.41
CA THR A 83 13.98 11.38 -22.71
C THR A 83 13.99 9.86 -22.92
N ARG A 84 14.04 9.10 -21.84
CA ARG A 84 14.00 7.63 -21.84
C ARG A 84 12.63 7.10 -21.42
N SER A 85 11.79 7.95 -20.84
CA SER A 85 10.48 7.57 -20.35
C SER A 85 9.57 7.15 -21.50
N SER A 86 8.89 6.03 -21.33
CA SER A 86 7.78 5.62 -22.18
C SER A 86 6.61 6.59 -22.02
N SER A 87 5.68 6.59 -22.97
CA SER A 87 4.43 7.34 -22.80
C SER A 87 3.49 6.64 -21.81
N ILE A 88 2.58 7.41 -21.22
CA ILE A 88 1.55 6.87 -20.33
C ILE A 88 0.67 5.87 -21.07
N GLU A 89 0.34 6.15 -22.33
CA GLU A 89 -0.49 5.29 -23.18
C GLU A 89 0.17 3.92 -23.37
N ASN A 90 1.48 3.87 -23.58
CA ASN A 90 2.24 2.63 -23.70
C ASN A 90 2.19 1.82 -22.38
N ALA A 91 2.32 2.49 -21.23
CA ALA A 91 2.22 1.84 -19.94
C ALA A 91 0.82 1.28 -19.69
N VAL A 92 -0.21 2.06 -20.00
CA VAL A 92 -1.63 1.62 -19.88
C VAL A 92 -1.90 0.42 -20.78
N MET A 93 -1.45 0.45 -22.05
CA MET A 93 -1.59 -0.67 -22.97
C MET A 93 -0.85 -1.93 -22.51
N SER A 94 0.36 -1.79 -21.95
CA SER A 94 1.11 -2.91 -21.39
C SER A 94 0.36 -3.53 -20.20
N ILE A 95 -0.11 -2.70 -19.26
CA ILE A 95 -0.88 -3.16 -18.09
C ILE A 95 -2.16 -3.88 -18.54
N ALA A 96 -2.91 -3.31 -19.47
CA ALA A 96 -4.13 -3.93 -20.00
C ALA A 96 -3.87 -5.30 -20.66
N ARG A 97 -2.76 -5.44 -21.40
CA ARG A 97 -2.36 -6.73 -22.00
C ARG A 97 -1.91 -7.75 -20.96
N ASN A 98 -1.37 -7.30 -19.84
CA ASN A 98 -0.79 -8.12 -18.80
C ASN A 98 -1.75 -8.28 -17.59
N ASN A 99 -2.95 -8.75 -17.87
CA ASN A 99 -3.99 -9.10 -16.89
C ASN A 99 -4.43 -7.94 -15.98
N ASN A 100 -4.27 -6.68 -16.39
CA ASN A 100 -4.51 -5.48 -15.58
C ASN A 100 -3.72 -5.46 -14.26
N VAL A 101 -2.54 -6.10 -14.23
CA VAL A 101 -1.69 -6.14 -13.04
C VAL A 101 -0.34 -5.50 -13.35
N ALA A 102 0.06 -4.58 -12.47
CA ALA A 102 1.38 -3.96 -12.53
C ALA A 102 2.05 -3.88 -11.15
N LEU A 103 3.35 -4.05 -11.13
CA LEU A 103 4.20 -3.77 -9.98
C LEU A 103 4.99 -2.49 -10.26
N LYS A 104 4.77 -1.45 -9.45
CA LYS A 104 5.38 -0.14 -9.65
C LYS A 104 6.32 0.23 -8.50
N GLY A 105 7.53 0.65 -8.85
CA GLY A 105 8.46 1.33 -7.94
C GLY A 105 8.09 2.81 -7.74
N ALA A 106 8.94 3.55 -7.08
CA ALA A 106 8.75 4.97 -6.86
C ALA A 106 9.01 5.74 -8.16
N ILE A 107 8.07 6.58 -8.60
CA ILE A 107 8.30 7.58 -9.64
C ILE A 107 8.51 8.90 -8.93
N GLN A 108 9.67 9.51 -9.12
CA GLN A 108 10.02 10.78 -8.51
C GLN A 108 9.37 11.90 -9.31
N GLU A 109 8.60 12.76 -8.63
CA GLU A 109 8.00 13.93 -9.25
C GLU A 109 9.04 15.05 -9.37
N SER A 110 9.03 15.73 -10.51
CA SER A 110 9.93 16.86 -10.74
C SER A 110 9.52 18.03 -9.85
N ALA A 111 10.49 18.62 -9.14
CA ALA A 111 10.28 19.84 -8.37
C ALA A 111 10.14 21.10 -9.24
N VAL A 112 10.34 20.96 -10.55
CA VAL A 112 10.20 22.07 -11.50
C VAL A 112 8.71 22.31 -11.73
N LEU A 113 8.25 23.52 -11.39
CA LEU A 113 6.92 24.00 -11.73
C LEU A 113 6.72 23.84 -13.25
N HIS A 114 5.80 22.97 -13.63
CA HIS A 114 5.46 22.79 -15.04
C HIS A 114 4.80 24.05 -15.55
N THR A 115 5.50 24.78 -16.40
CA THR A 115 5.09 26.09 -16.91
C THR A 115 3.98 26.04 -17.97
N GLU A 116 3.51 24.86 -18.35
CA GLU A 116 2.53 24.66 -19.43
C GLU A 116 1.27 23.89 -18.99
N GLY A 117 0.58 24.36 -17.96
CA GLY A 117 -0.79 23.95 -17.69
C GLY A 117 -1.05 22.52 -17.15
N GLU A 118 -0.05 21.64 -17.09
CA GLU A 118 -0.17 20.32 -16.47
C GLU A 118 0.28 20.38 -14.99
N LEU A 119 -0.65 20.69 -14.09
CA LEU A 119 -0.40 20.72 -12.66
C LEU A 119 -0.29 19.31 -12.03
N SER A 120 -0.67 18.25 -12.75
CA SER A 120 -0.69 16.89 -12.19
C SER A 120 0.54 16.09 -12.64
N GLY A 121 1.32 15.59 -11.67
CA GLY A 121 2.47 14.72 -11.91
C GLY A 121 2.12 13.39 -12.58
N LEU A 122 3.15 12.72 -13.11
CA LEU A 122 3.03 11.45 -13.85
C LEU A 122 2.27 10.36 -13.07
N ASN A 123 2.47 10.30 -11.75
CA ASN A 123 1.76 9.35 -10.88
C ASN A 123 0.24 9.57 -10.92
N MET A 124 -0.21 10.82 -10.86
CA MET A 124 -1.64 11.13 -10.86
C MET A 124 -2.25 10.90 -12.26
N ARG A 125 -1.52 11.25 -13.32
CA ARG A 125 -1.93 11.02 -14.70
C ARG A 125 -2.12 9.52 -14.98
N LEU A 126 -1.16 8.68 -14.54
CA LEU A 126 -1.24 7.23 -14.67
C LEU A 126 -2.44 6.65 -13.89
N ARG A 127 -2.68 7.11 -12.66
CA ARG A 127 -3.83 6.67 -11.85
C ARG A 127 -5.16 7.02 -12.51
N ARG A 128 -5.29 8.23 -13.07
CA ARG A 128 -6.49 8.66 -13.79
C ARG A 128 -6.69 7.85 -15.08
N ALA A 129 -5.62 7.64 -15.85
CA ALA A 129 -5.70 6.88 -17.10
C ALA A 129 -6.12 5.42 -16.88
N LEU A 130 -5.80 4.83 -15.72
CA LEU A 130 -6.18 3.48 -15.32
C LEU A 130 -7.45 3.43 -14.44
N ASP A 131 -8.07 4.57 -14.13
CA ASP A 131 -9.18 4.70 -13.15
C ASP A 131 -8.89 3.98 -11.82
N LEU A 132 -7.67 4.16 -11.28
CA LEU A 132 -7.28 3.57 -10.01
C LEU A 132 -7.87 4.39 -8.86
N PHE A 133 -9.10 4.10 -8.48
CA PHE A 133 -9.87 4.91 -7.54
C PHE A 133 -9.62 4.58 -6.08
N ALA A 134 -9.27 3.34 -5.76
CA ALA A 134 -9.05 2.91 -4.39
C ALA A 134 -7.58 2.53 -4.16
N ASN A 135 -6.97 3.15 -3.15
CA ASN A 135 -5.68 2.75 -2.61
C ASN A 135 -5.92 1.97 -1.32
N VAL A 136 -5.48 0.73 -1.29
CA VAL A 136 -5.63 -0.16 -0.14
C VAL A 136 -4.26 -0.43 0.47
N VAL A 137 -4.10 -0.03 1.72
CA VAL A 137 -2.87 -0.23 2.49
C VAL A 137 -3.15 -1.18 3.64
N HIS A 138 -2.56 -2.35 3.62
CA HIS A 138 -2.67 -3.34 4.68
C HIS A 138 -1.53 -3.15 5.68
N ILE A 139 -1.86 -2.74 6.89
CA ILE A 139 -0.94 -2.54 8.01
C ILE A 139 -0.98 -3.79 8.89
N LYS A 140 0.10 -4.53 8.89
CA LYS A 140 0.23 -5.76 9.69
C LYS A 140 1.58 -5.82 10.39
N SER A 141 1.58 -6.11 11.68
CA SER A 141 2.81 -6.32 12.43
C SER A 141 3.44 -7.66 12.07
N LEU A 142 4.76 -7.68 11.87
CA LEU A 142 5.52 -8.89 11.59
C LEU A 142 5.85 -9.64 12.89
N ASP A 143 5.84 -10.98 12.80
CA ASP A 143 6.27 -11.82 13.91
C ASP A 143 7.77 -11.62 14.19
N GLY A 144 8.13 -11.45 15.45
CA GLY A 144 9.49 -11.19 15.89
C GLY A 144 9.87 -9.71 15.96
N ILE A 145 9.07 -8.80 15.38
CA ILE A 145 9.29 -7.35 15.50
C ILE A 145 8.32 -6.79 16.55
N LYS A 146 8.89 -6.15 17.58
CA LYS A 146 8.08 -5.50 18.62
C LYS A 146 7.51 -4.19 18.07
N THR A 147 6.19 -4.09 18.05
CA THR A 147 5.50 -2.83 17.78
C THR A 147 5.66 -1.88 18.96
N ARG A 148 5.47 -0.57 18.73
CA ARG A 148 5.50 0.45 19.81
C ARG A 148 4.55 0.11 20.96
N HIS A 149 3.42 -0.50 20.67
CA HIS A 149 2.38 -0.86 21.65
C HIS A 149 2.51 -2.28 22.21
N GLY A 150 3.50 -3.06 21.76
CA GLY A 150 3.67 -4.47 22.16
C GLY A 150 2.54 -5.39 21.73
N LYS A 151 1.59 -4.90 20.90
CA LYS A 151 0.42 -5.66 20.42
C LYS A 151 0.57 -5.99 18.93
N LYS A 152 -0.05 -7.09 18.51
CA LYS A 152 -0.18 -7.41 17.08
C LYS A 152 -1.23 -6.49 16.47
N LEU A 153 -0.84 -5.81 15.40
CA LEU A 153 -1.70 -4.91 14.62
C LEU A 153 -2.02 -5.57 13.29
N ASP A 154 -3.28 -5.49 12.87
CA ASP A 154 -3.75 -5.97 11.58
C ASP A 154 -5.01 -5.17 11.19
N PHE A 155 -4.81 -4.08 10.44
CA PHE A 155 -5.90 -3.26 9.93
C PHE A 155 -5.62 -2.78 8.52
N VAL A 156 -6.67 -2.33 7.83
CA VAL A 156 -6.60 -1.91 6.42
C VAL A 156 -7.08 -0.48 6.29
N ILE A 157 -6.38 0.29 5.48
CA ILE A 157 -6.74 1.66 5.10
C ILE A 157 -7.19 1.64 3.65
N VAL A 158 -8.42 2.09 3.39
CA VAL A 158 -8.98 2.29 2.05
C VAL A 158 -9.09 3.78 1.79
N ARG A 159 -8.28 4.28 0.85
CA ARG A 159 -8.18 5.70 0.50
C ARG A 159 -8.74 5.95 -0.90
N GLU A 160 -9.63 6.93 -1.02
CA GLU A 160 -10.06 7.47 -2.30
C GLU A 160 -8.90 8.20 -2.99
N GLN A 161 -8.73 8.07 -4.32
CA GLN A 161 -7.56 8.62 -5.03
C GLN A 161 -7.87 9.42 -6.30
N THR A 162 -9.12 9.66 -6.63
CA THR A 162 -9.48 10.32 -7.90
C THR A 162 -9.98 11.76 -7.73
N GLU A 163 -10.35 12.15 -6.52
CA GLU A 163 -10.87 13.48 -6.18
C GLU A 163 -10.12 14.10 -4.99
N GLY A 164 -10.56 15.29 -4.60
CA GLY A 164 -10.07 16.02 -3.45
C GLY A 164 -8.81 16.83 -3.73
N GLU A 165 -8.04 17.08 -2.71
CA GLU A 165 -6.92 18.02 -2.68
C GLU A 165 -5.78 17.67 -3.66
N TYR A 166 -5.64 16.38 -3.98
CA TYR A 166 -4.64 15.90 -4.95
C TYR A 166 -5.11 15.97 -6.41
N SER A 167 -6.26 16.58 -6.67
CA SER A 167 -6.75 16.78 -8.05
C SER A 167 -6.06 17.92 -8.78
N SER A 168 -5.15 18.65 -8.13
CA SER A 168 -4.47 19.87 -8.62
C SER A 168 -5.41 21.07 -8.80
N LEU A 169 -6.57 21.04 -8.14
CA LEU A 169 -7.49 22.17 -8.04
C LEU A 169 -7.27 22.83 -6.66
N GLU A 170 -6.47 23.89 -6.62
CA GLU A 170 -6.08 24.50 -5.34
C GLU A 170 -7.17 25.39 -4.75
N HIS A 171 -8.07 25.91 -5.59
CA HIS A 171 -9.12 26.83 -5.17
C HIS A 171 -10.51 26.20 -5.01
N GLU A 172 -10.70 24.98 -5.52
CA GLU A 172 -11.95 24.24 -5.47
C GLU A 172 -11.73 22.82 -5.01
N LEU A 173 -12.31 22.43 -3.88
CA LEU A 173 -12.36 21.06 -3.43
C LEU A 173 -13.61 20.38 -3.97
N ILE A 174 -13.47 19.44 -4.88
CA ILE A 174 -14.59 18.69 -5.46
C ILE A 174 -14.70 17.34 -4.80
N SER A 175 -15.89 17.04 -4.28
CA SER A 175 -16.27 15.72 -3.78
C SER A 175 -17.62 15.36 -4.36
N THR A 176 -17.69 14.27 -5.12
CA THR A 176 -18.92 13.85 -5.78
C THR A 176 -19.55 12.65 -5.06
N ARG A 177 -20.90 12.61 -5.06
CA ARG A 177 -21.65 11.47 -4.49
C ARG A 177 -21.26 10.14 -5.12
N GLU A 178 -21.09 10.11 -6.44
CA GLU A 178 -20.74 8.90 -7.17
C GLU A 178 -19.44 8.27 -6.67
N LYS A 179 -18.40 9.08 -6.50
CA LYS A 179 -17.10 8.60 -6.04
C LYS A 179 -17.10 8.26 -4.55
N CYS A 180 -17.84 9.02 -3.73
CA CYS A 180 -18.07 8.67 -2.34
C CYS A 180 -18.80 7.32 -2.21
N GLN A 181 -19.81 7.05 -3.04
CA GLN A 181 -20.51 5.76 -3.06
C GLN A 181 -19.57 4.63 -3.51
N ARG A 182 -18.77 4.87 -4.55
CA ARG A 182 -17.83 3.89 -5.09
C ARG A 182 -16.82 3.45 -4.05
N ILE A 183 -16.16 4.39 -3.37
CA ILE A 183 -15.15 4.04 -2.37
C ILE A 183 -15.77 3.44 -1.10
N ALA A 184 -16.92 3.94 -0.65
CA ALA A 184 -17.64 3.38 0.48
C ALA A 184 -18.03 1.93 0.20
N LYS A 185 -18.71 1.67 -0.93
CA LYS A 185 -19.10 0.31 -1.33
C LYS A 185 -17.88 -0.61 -1.41
N PHE A 186 -16.80 -0.16 -2.03
CA PHE A 186 -15.55 -0.94 -2.11
C PHE A 186 -15.03 -1.33 -0.72
N ALA A 187 -15.02 -0.41 0.26
CA ALA A 187 -14.53 -0.69 1.60
C ALA A 187 -15.39 -1.75 2.31
N PHE A 188 -16.72 -1.72 2.18
CA PHE A 188 -17.61 -2.72 2.74
C PHE A 188 -17.52 -4.08 2.02
N ASP A 189 -17.40 -4.08 0.69
CA ASP A 189 -17.16 -5.30 -0.10
C ASP A 189 -15.81 -5.94 0.27
N TYR A 190 -14.77 -5.13 0.40
CA TYR A 190 -13.45 -5.57 0.86
C TYR A 190 -13.54 -6.19 2.26
N ALA A 191 -14.20 -5.52 3.21
CA ALA A 191 -14.40 -6.02 4.55
C ALA A 191 -15.11 -7.38 4.55
N THR A 192 -16.18 -7.50 3.77
CA THR A 192 -16.95 -8.75 3.62
C THR A 192 -16.10 -9.87 3.03
N LYS A 193 -15.39 -9.60 1.93
CA LYS A 193 -14.55 -10.58 1.20
C LYS A 193 -13.40 -11.11 2.08
N HIS A 194 -12.83 -10.25 2.93
CA HIS A 194 -11.68 -10.60 3.77
C HIS A 194 -12.07 -10.97 5.22
N GLY A 195 -13.37 -11.15 5.52
CA GLY A 195 -13.84 -11.54 6.83
C GLY A 195 -13.59 -10.50 7.93
N ARG A 196 -13.46 -9.22 7.54
CA ARG A 196 -13.34 -8.09 8.46
C ARG A 196 -14.71 -7.79 9.10
N LYS A 197 -14.69 -7.19 10.28
CA LYS A 197 -15.91 -7.04 11.09
C LYS A 197 -16.38 -5.61 11.24
N LYS A 198 -15.48 -4.64 11.09
CA LYS A 198 -15.75 -3.23 11.33
C LYS A 198 -15.21 -2.35 10.22
N VAL A 199 -16.01 -1.36 9.78
CA VAL A 199 -15.60 -0.29 8.89
C VAL A 199 -15.74 1.04 9.62
N THR A 200 -14.66 1.82 9.69
CA THR A 200 -14.63 3.16 10.28
C THR A 200 -14.45 4.21 9.18
N ALA A 201 -15.44 5.07 9.00
CA ALA A 201 -15.34 6.22 8.10
C ALA A 201 -14.60 7.38 8.78
N VAL A 202 -13.50 7.82 8.19
CA VAL A 202 -12.68 8.93 8.71
C VAL A 202 -12.97 10.20 7.92
N HIS A 203 -13.31 11.28 8.61
CA HIS A 203 -13.81 12.52 8.01
C HIS A 203 -13.50 13.74 8.86
N LYS A 204 -13.83 14.94 8.35
CA LYS A 204 -13.84 16.23 9.08
C LYS A 204 -15.19 16.95 8.88
N ALA A 205 -16.30 16.23 8.86
CA ALA A 205 -17.65 16.75 8.56
C ALA A 205 -18.14 17.84 9.51
N ASN A 206 -17.56 17.97 10.70
CA ASN A 206 -17.83 19.08 11.63
C ASN A 206 -17.33 20.43 11.10
N ILE A 207 -16.32 20.44 10.23
CA ILE A 207 -15.76 21.62 9.56
C ILE A 207 -16.14 21.62 8.07
N MET A 208 -15.81 20.54 7.35
CA MET A 208 -16.07 20.37 5.92
C MET A 208 -17.49 19.82 5.70
N LYS A 209 -18.50 20.64 6.06
CA LYS A 209 -19.91 20.18 6.13
C LYS A 209 -20.48 19.70 4.81
N LEU A 210 -20.05 20.25 3.68
CA LEU A 210 -20.54 19.87 2.35
C LEU A 210 -19.78 18.66 1.78
N GLY A 211 -18.45 18.74 1.69
CA GLY A 211 -17.63 17.68 1.13
C GLY A 211 -17.59 16.42 2.01
N ASP A 212 -17.03 16.55 3.20
CA ASP A 212 -16.93 15.42 4.13
C ASP A 212 -18.28 15.01 4.71
N GLY A 213 -19.23 15.96 4.83
CA GLY A 213 -20.61 15.65 5.21
C GLY A 213 -21.29 14.77 4.16
N LEU A 214 -21.05 15.01 2.87
CA LEU A 214 -21.53 14.15 1.79
C LEU A 214 -20.88 12.76 1.86
N PHE A 215 -19.55 12.71 2.09
CA PHE A 215 -18.82 11.45 2.24
C PHE A 215 -19.36 10.62 3.42
N LEU A 216 -19.49 11.22 4.62
CA LEU A 216 -20.00 10.55 5.81
C LEU A 216 -21.41 10.00 5.58
N LYS A 217 -22.33 10.85 5.11
CA LYS A 217 -23.71 10.46 4.82
C LYS A 217 -23.77 9.31 3.82
N THR A 218 -22.92 9.34 2.80
CA THR A 218 -22.85 8.27 1.81
C THR A 218 -22.33 6.96 2.43
N CYS A 219 -21.34 7.02 3.31
CA CYS A 219 -20.88 5.82 4.05
C CYS A 219 -21.97 5.24 4.94
N GLU A 220 -22.76 6.10 5.63
CA GLU A 220 -23.92 5.68 6.44
C GLU A 220 -24.99 4.99 5.59
N GLU A 221 -25.35 5.57 4.43
CA GLU A 221 -26.30 5.01 3.49
C GLU A 221 -25.85 3.62 2.98
N ILE A 222 -24.59 3.46 2.62
CA ILE A 222 -24.02 2.18 2.16
C ILE A 222 -23.96 1.15 3.31
N ALA A 223 -23.60 1.56 4.52
CA ALA A 223 -23.51 0.69 5.68
C ALA A 223 -24.81 -0.09 5.95
N THR A 224 -25.98 0.51 5.65
CA THR A 224 -27.28 -0.17 5.82
C THR A 224 -27.43 -1.44 4.97
N GLN A 225 -26.66 -1.57 3.88
CA GLN A 225 -26.66 -2.73 2.98
C GLN A 225 -25.79 -3.89 3.51
N TYR A 226 -24.99 -3.65 4.56
CA TYR A 226 -24.04 -4.62 5.12
C TYR A 226 -24.27 -4.88 6.61
N PRO A 227 -25.41 -5.50 6.99
CA PRO A 227 -25.82 -5.65 8.39
C PRO A 227 -24.87 -6.52 9.24
N LYS A 228 -23.93 -7.23 8.62
CA LYS A 228 -22.93 -8.05 9.30
C LYS A 228 -21.63 -7.28 9.62
N ILE A 229 -21.48 -6.09 9.09
CA ILE A 229 -20.31 -5.23 9.30
C ILE A 229 -20.70 -4.11 10.27
N GLU A 230 -19.98 -4.00 11.37
CA GLU A 230 -20.13 -2.85 12.28
C GLU A 230 -19.66 -1.58 11.56
N PHE A 231 -20.48 -0.54 11.57
CA PHE A 231 -20.11 0.77 11.04
C PHE A 231 -19.85 1.75 12.17
N ASP A 232 -18.76 2.49 12.04
CA ASP A 232 -18.36 3.56 12.94
C ASP A 232 -17.85 4.75 12.15
N SER A 233 -17.89 5.94 12.74
CA SER A 233 -17.33 7.16 12.12
C SER A 233 -16.47 7.92 13.10
N MET A 234 -15.38 8.51 12.61
CA MET A 234 -14.43 9.21 13.46
C MET A 234 -13.85 10.42 12.74
N ILE A 235 -13.72 11.54 13.49
CA ILE A 235 -13.07 12.75 13.00
C ILE A 235 -11.57 12.50 12.88
N ILE A 236 -10.93 13.01 11.82
CA ILE A 236 -9.51 12.75 11.47
C ILE A 236 -8.54 13.04 12.62
N ASP A 237 -8.69 14.16 13.33
CA ASP A 237 -7.82 14.52 14.44
C ASP A 237 -7.94 13.50 15.62
N ASN A 238 -9.16 13.08 15.96
CA ASN A 238 -9.37 12.00 16.91
C ASN A 238 -8.81 10.67 16.39
N THR A 239 -8.97 10.38 15.11
CA THR A 239 -8.42 9.19 14.48
C THR A 239 -6.89 9.14 14.62
N CYS A 240 -6.20 10.25 14.37
CA CYS A 240 -4.75 10.34 14.55
C CYS A 240 -4.34 10.06 16.01
N MET A 241 -5.02 10.66 16.96
CA MET A 241 -4.76 10.44 18.39
C MET A 241 -5.04 8.99 18.80
N GLN A 242 -6.16 8.41 18.34
CA GLN A 242 -6.56 7.05 18.63
C GLN A 242 -5.61 6.01 17.96
N LEU A 243 -5.13 6.30 16.75
CA LEU A 243 -4.19 5.41 16.06
C LEU A 243 -2.83 5.34 16.77
N VAL A 244 -2.43 6.44 17.43
CA VAL A 244 -1.20 6.47 18.26
C VAL A 244 -1.42 5.81 19.61
N SER A 245 -2.59 5.96 20.23
CA SER A 245 -2.86 5.48 21.59
C SER A 245 -3.43 4.07 21.63
N LYS A 246 -4.31 3.72 20.70
CA LYS A 246 -5.06 2.46 20.68
C LYS A 246 -5.35 1.96 19.27
N PRO A 247 -4.31 1.64 18.47
CA PRO A 247 -4.45 1.26 17.05
C PRO A 247 -5.23 -0.04 16.83
N GLU A 248 -5.29 -0.94 17.81
CA GLU A 248 -5.96 -2.24 17.71
C GLU A 248 -7.50 -2.17 17.63
N GLN A 249 -8.09 -0.99 17.81
CA GLN A 249 -9.54 -0.81 17.66
C GLN A 249 -10.00 -0.70 16.21
N PHE A 250 -9.07 -0.45 15.28
CA PHE A 250 -9.36 -0.31 13.85
C PHE A 250 -9.25 -1.65 13.14
N ASP A 251 -10.15 -1.87 12.19
CA ASP A 251 -10.16 -3.08 11.34
C ASP A 251 -10.07 -2.69 9.86
N VAL A 252 -11.09 -2.02 9.30
CA VAL A 252 -11.03 -1.37 7.99
C VAL A 252 -11.37 0.11 8.18
N MET A 253 -10.56 0.98 7.61
CA MET A 253 -10.77 2.42 7.64
C MET A 253 -11.01 2.90 6.21
N VAL A 254 -12.00 3.77 6.00
CA VAL A 254 -12.28 4.38 4.70
C VAL A 254 -12.26 5.89 4.83
N MET A 255 -11.62 6.58 3.88
CA MET A 255 -11.38 8.02 3.98
C MET A 255 -11.12 8.70 2.65
N PRO A 256 -11.34 10.02 2.58
CA PRO A 256 -10.91 10.87 1.48
C PRO A 256 -9.39 10.87 1.27
N ASN A 257 -8.96 11.42 0.16
CA ASN A 257 -7.60 11.36 -0.34
C ASN A 257 -6.55 11.94 0.62
N LEU A 258 -6.72 13.16 1.08
CA LEU A 258 -5.76 13.83 1.96
C LEU A 258 -5.58 13.08 3.29
N TYR A 259 -6.68 12.70 3.93
CA TYR A 259 -6.63 11.99 5.20
C TYR A 259 -5.97 10.63 5.07
N GLY A 260 -6.20 9.94 3.94
CA GLY A 260 -5.53 8.68 3.67
C GLY A 260 -4.01 8.80 3.65
N ASN A 261 -3.46 9.85 3.05
CA ASN A 261 -2.02 10.05 3.05
C ASN A 261 -1.44 10.33 4.45
N ILE A 262 -2.17 11.06 5.28
CA ILE A 262 -1.78 11.33 6.67
C ILE A 262 -1.80 10.05 7.49
N ILE A 263 -2.89 9.30 7.42
CA ILE A 263 -3.09 8.07 8.19
C ILE A 263 -2.14 6.97 7.75
N ASP A 264 -1.86 6.81 6.46
CA ASP A 264 -0.88 5.83 5.94
C ASP A 264 0.50 6.02 6.58
N ASN A 265 0.98 7.27 6.64
CA ASN A 265 2.28 7.59 7.21
C ASN A 265 2.30 7.41 8.74
N LEU A 266 1.22 7.80 9.41
CA LEU A 266 1.09 7.62 10.86
C LEU A 266 1.03 6.13 11.24
N ALA A 267 0.28 5.34 10.48
CA ALA A 267 0.16 3.90 10.68
C ALA A 267 1.49 3.17 10.46
N ALA A 268 2.28 3.57 9.45
CA ALA A 268 3.62 3.05 9.22
C ALA A 268 4.53 3.26 10.43
N GLY A 269 4.46 4.43 11.09
CA GLY A 269 5.19 4.72 12.32
C GLY A 269 4.74 3.87 13.51
N SER A 270 3.48 3.45 13.56
CA SER A 270 2.93 2.66 14.66
C SER A 270 3.44 1.21 14.69
N VAL A 271 3.82 0.64 13.56
CA VAL A 271 4.37 -0.72 13.46
C VAL A 271 5.90 -0.77 13.54
N ASN A 272 6.56 0.35 13.88
CA ASN A 272 8.02 0.48 13.99
C ASN A 272 8.81 0.08 12.74
N PHE A 273 8.17 0.08 11.57
CA PHE A 273 8.83 -0.28 10.33
C PHE A 273 8.26 0.51 9.17
N LEU A 274 9.10 0.92 8.24
CA LEU A 274 8.75 1.45 6.91
C LEU A 274 8.02 0.38 6.04
N ASN A 275 7.27 -0.49 6.67
CA ASN A 275 6.53 -1.57 6.04
C ASN A 275 5.20 -1.08 5.51
N ARG A 276 5.26 -0.23 4.49
CA ARG A 276 4.18 -0.13 3.52
C ARG A 276 4.14 -1.43 2.72
N PHE A 277 3.81 -2.53 3.37
CA PHE A 277 3.55 -3.77 2.66
C PHE A 277 2.16 -3.71 2.07
N HIS A 278 2.12 -3.83 0.76
CA HIS A 278 0.94 -4.00 -0.07
C HIS A 278 0.07 -2.74 -0.21
N VAL A 279 0.55 -1.79 -1.01
CA VAL A 279 -0.34 -0.80 -1.62
C VAL A 279 -0.94 -1.44 -2.87
N PHE A 280 -2.23 -1.77 -2.81
CA PHE A 280 -2.99 -2.20 -3.98
C PHE A 280 -3.80 -1.02 -4.49
N LEU A 281 -3.72 -0.77 -5.79
CA LEU A 281 -4.58 0.18 -6.47
C LEU A 281 -5.62 -0.62 -7.25
N TYR A 282 -6.88 -0.26 -7.08
CA TYR A 282 -8.01 -0.95 -7.71
C TYR A 282 -8.71 -0.06 -8.73
N SER A 283 -9.10 -0.65 -9.86
CA SER A 283 -9.95 -0.05 -10.87
C SER A 283 -11.30 -0.76 -10.95
N HIS A 284 -12.26 -0.20 -11.71
CA HIS A 284 -13.60 -0.77 -11.89
C HIS A 284 -13.64 -2.12 -12.64
N SER A 285 -12.53 -2.56 -13.22
CA SER A 285 -12.48 -3.77 -14.06
C SER A 285 -12.17 -5.05 -13.29
N LEU A 286 -12.53 -5.12 -12.02
CA LEU A 286 -12.46 -6.35 -11.21
C LEU A 286 -13.84 -6.80 -10.79
#